data_b062b7ad8573b627f262972f4bf59f37
#
_entry.id   b062b7ad8573b627f262972f4bf59f37
#
_cell.length_a   1.000
_cell.length_b   1.000
_cell.length_c   1.000
_cell.angle_alpha   90.00
_cell.angle_beta   90.00
_cell.angle_gamma   90.00
#
_symmetry.space_group_name_H-M   'P 1'
#
loop_
_entity.id
_entity.type
_entity.pdbx_description
1 polymer ?
#
loop_
_entity_poly.entity_id
_entity_poly.type
_entity_poly.pdbx_seq_one_letter_code
_entity_poly.pdbx_strand_id
1 'polypeptide(L)'
;MTIGRKIHTTRCHKPVSIGDAWLRVEHIYSDEDGRGAVIAFRDPDRPSPHGEHFFRGGCIPLGERRELFAGVHVTIDPDSTHSWVRLTIEAPKTVPITDGFPRERKPAAA
;
A
#
# COMPACT_ATOMS: atom_id res chain seq x y z
N MET A 1 10.34 15.86 -11.50
CA MET A 1 9.07 15.17 -11.23
C MET A 1 8.50 15.66 -9.92
N THR A 2 7.24 16.06 -9.91
CA THR A 2 6.61 16.59 -8.70
C THR A 2 6.00 15.45 -7.89
N ILE A 3 6.39 15.36 -6.62
CA ILE A 3 5.81 14.38 -5.70
C ILE A 3 4.59 14.98 -5.04
N GLY A 4 3.49 14.25 -5.09
CA GLY A 4 2.26 14.59 -4.39
C GLY A 4 2.15 13.79 -3.11
N ARG A 5 1.44 14.35 -2.12
CA ARG A 5 1.12 13.69 -0.86
C ARG A 5 -0.39 13.57 -0.76
N LYS A 6 -0.88 12.34 -0.61
CA LYS A 6 -2.31 12.07 -0.44
C LYS A 6 -2.56 11.33 0.87
N ILE A 7 -3.64 11.72 1.54
CA ILE A 7 -4.13 10.99 2.70
C ILE A 7 -5.31 10.15 2.23
N HIS A 8 -5.24 8.84 2.47
CA HIS A 8 -6.25 7.89 2.05
C HIS A 8 -6.71 7.08 3.26
N THR A 9 -8.02 7.03 3.47
CA THR A 9 -8.61 6.27 4.56
C THR A 9 -9.20 4.97 4.02
N THR A 10 -8.89 3.87 4.68
CA THR A 10 -9.36 2.53 4.30
C THR A 10 -9.56 1.70 5.57
N ARG A 11 -9.59 0.40 5.45
CA ARG A 11 -9.61 -0.54 6.57
C ARG A 11 -8.79 -1.78 6.24
N CYS A 12 -8.51 -2.62 7.23
CA CYS A 12 -7.79 -3.86 7.00
C CYS A 12 -8.49 -4.72 5.95
N HIS A 13 -7.70 -5.42 5.17
CA HIS A 13 -8.11 -6.29 4.06
C HIS A 13 -8.69 -5.57 2.84
N LYS A 14 -8.76 -4.23 2.85
CA LYS A 14 -9.19 -3.46 1.67
C LYS A 14 -7.97 -2.98 0.90
N PRO A 15 -7.82 -3.39 -0.37
CA PRO A 15 -6.70 -2.94 -1.18
C PRO A 15 -6.84 -1.47 -1.56
N VAL A 16 -5.69 -0.84 -1.73
CA VAL A 16 -5.57 0.53 -2.24
C VAL A 16 -4.67 0.47 -3.47
N SER A 17 -5.17 0.94 -4.60
CA SER A 17 -4.40 0.99 -5.84
C SER A 17 -3.55 2.25 -5.88
N ILE A 18 -2.30 2.09 -6.28
CA ILE A 18 -1.34 3.17 -6.52
C ILE A 18 -0.82 2.97 -7.95
N GLY A 19 -1.48 3.59 -8.92
CA GLY A 19 -1.24 3.27 -10.31
C GLY A 19 -1.61 1.82 -10.61
N ASP A 20 -0.68 1.07 -11.18
CA ASP A 20 -0.85 -0.37 -11.45
C ASP A 20 -0.43 -1.26 -10.28
N ALA A 21 0.13 -0.68 -9.23
CA ALA A 21 0.48 -1.36 -7.99
C ALA A 21 -0.68 -1.30 -7.01
N TRP A 22 -0.61 -2.13 -5.98
CA TRP A 22 -1.58 -2.04 -4.87
C TRP A 22 -0.92 -2.43 -3.56
N LEU A 23 -1.53 -1.96 -2.46
CA LEU A 23 -1.17 -2.40 -1.12
C LEU A 23 -2.45 -2.69 -0.31
N ARG A 24 -2.28 -3.50 0.71
CA ARG A 24 -3.37 -3.85 1.62
C ARG A 24 -2.78 -4.03 3.01
N VAL A 25 -3.39 -3.39 4.01
CA VAL A 25 -3.05 -3.66 5.41
C VAL A 25 -3.77 -4.94 5.83
N GLU A 26 -3.00 -5.97 6.19
CA GLU A 26 -3.55 -7.26 6.58
C GLU A 26 -3.97 -7.29 8.03
N HIS A 27 -3.17 -6.67 8.90
CA HIS A 27 -3.38 -6.72 10.34
C HIS A 27 -2.65 -5.57 11.01
N ILE A 28 -3.26 -5.03 12.06
CA ILE A 28 -2.63 -4.05 12.95
C ILE A 28 -2.45 -4.73 14.30
N TYR A 29 -1.22 -4.75 14.79
CA TYR A 29 -0.88 -5.38 16.05
C TYR A 29 -0.31 -4.37 17.04
N SER A 30 -0.42 -4.71 18.32
CA SER A 30 0.25 -4.00 19.41
C SER A 30 1.07 -5.01 20.20
N ASP A 31 2.31 -4.68 20.49
CA ASP A 31 3.18 -5.48 21.33
C ASP A 31 3.97 -4.58 22.29
N GLU A 32 4.94 -5.16 23.01
CA GLU A 32 5.76 -4.44 23.97
C GLU A 32 6.63 -3.36 23.33
N ASP A 33 6.96 -3.53 22.06
CA ASP A 33 7.81 -2.60 21.31
C ASP A 33 7.01 -1.49 20.60
N GLY A 34 5.68 -1.56 20.65
CA GLY A 34 4.80 -0.59 20.05
C GLY A 34 3.76 -1.19 19.13
N ARG A 35 3.20 -0.34 18.26
CA ARG A 35 2.17 -0.73 17.30
C ARG A 35 2.76 -0.83 15.90
N GLY A 36 2.29 -1.79 15.14
CA GLY A 36 2.71 -1.99 13.77
C GLY A 36 1.63 -2.59 12.90
N ALA A 37 1.92 -2.70 11.63
CA ALA A 37 1.02 -3.27 10.63
C ALA A 37 1.74 -4.33 9.80
N VAL A 38 1.02 -5.41 9.51
CA VAL A 38 1.43 -6.38 8.50
C VAL A 38 0.78 -5.96 7.18
N ILE A 39 1.56 -5.82 6.14
CA ILE A 39 1.06 -5.41 4.83
C ILE A 39 1.34 -6.47 3.77
N ALA A 40 0.47 -6.50 2.76
CA ALA A 40 0.70 -7.17 1.51
C ALA A 40 0.69 -6.12 0.41
N PHE A 41 1.50 -6.30 -0.63
CA PHE A 41 1.53 -5.39 -1.75
C PHE A 41 1.99 -6.10 -3.02
N ARG A 42 1.66 -5.54 -4.15
CA ARG A 42 2.15 -5.99 -5.45
C ARG A 42 2.68 -4.82 -6.24
N ASP A 43 3.91 -5.00 -6.71
CA ASP A 43 4.53 -4.10 -7.67
C ASP A 43 4.62 -4.86 -9.01
N PRO A 44 3.89 -4.43 -10.06
CA PRO A 44 3.94 -5.12 -11.35
C PRO A 44 5.31 -5.07 -12.02
N ASP A 45 6.17 -4.11 -11.61
CA ASP A 45 7.53 -3.98 -12.13
C ASP A 45 8.52 -4.90 -11.41
N ARG A 46 8.06 -5.60 -10.36
CA ARG A 46 8.86 -6.57 -9.60
C ARG A 46 8.11 -7.89 -9.49
N PRO A 47 8.13 -8.72 -10.51
CA PRO A 47 7.48 -10.03 -10.41
C PRO A 47 8.14 -10.86 -9.32
N SER A 48 7.32 -11.56 -8.55
CA SER A 48 7.82 -12.48 -7.53
C SER A 48 8.65 -13.59 -8.19
N PRO A 49 9.81 -13.95 -7.63
CA PRO A 49 10.62 -15.05 -8.15
C PRO A 49 9.93 -16.41 -8.08
N HIS A 50 8.87 -16.53 -7.29
CA HIS A 50 8.09 -17.76 -7.15
C HIS A 50 6.76 -17.75 -7.92
N GLY A 51 6.54 -16.75 -8.77
CA GLY A 51 5.27 -16.61 -9.49
C GLY A 51 4.09 -16.18 -8.64
N GLU A 52 4.32 -15.76 -7.41
CA GLU A 52 3.27 -15.23 -6.54
C GLU A 52 2.77 -13.89 -7.07
N HIS A 53 1.50 -13.63 -6.87
CA HIS A 53 0.87 -12.42 -7.36
C HIS A 53 1.05 -11.21 -6.44
N PHE A 54 1.63 -11.39 -5.27
CA PHE A 54 1.87 -10.31 -4.31
C PHE A 54 3.05 -10.63 -3.40
N PHE A 55 3.62 -9.58 -2.83
CA PHE A 55 4.65 -9.69 -1.80
C PHE A 55 4.05 -9.37 -0.44
N ARG A 56 4.43 -10.14 0.58
CA ARG A 56 4.21 -9.71 1.95
C ARG A 56 5.33 -8.73 2.31
N GLY A 57 4.95 -7.51 2.62
CA GLY A 57 5.90 -6.45 2.93
C GLY A 57 6.47 -6.52 4.35
N GLY A 58 6.08 -7.53 5.13
CA GLY A 58 6.52 -7.66 6.51
C GLY A 58 5.79 -6.70 7.44
N CYS A 59 6.42 -6.42 8.58
CA CYS A 59 5.86 -5.58 9.62
C CYS A 59 6.41 -4.15 9.50
N ILE A 60 5.53 -3.15 9.49
CA ILE A 60 5.90 -1.75 9.45
C ILE A 60 5.40 -1.10 10.73
N PRO A 61 6.28 -0.47 11.54
CA PRO A 61 5.83 0.31 12.69
C PRO A 61 4.88 1.43 12.26
N LEU A 62 3.81 1.64 13.00
CA LEU A 62 2.89 2.75 12.73
C LEU A 62 3.63 4.09 12.89
N GLY A 63 3.38 5.00 11.98
CA GLY A 63 4.04 6.31 11.95
C GLY A 63 5.38 6.33 11.22
N GLU A 64 5.92 5.17 10.82
CA GLU A 64 7.17 5.11 10.08
C GLU A 64 6.92 5.26 8.58
N ARG A 65 7.70 6.13 7.95
CA ARG A 65 7.66 6.32 6.50
C ARG A 65 8.50 5.24 5.82
N ARG A 66 7.91 4.49 4.91
CA ARG A 66 8.59 3.41 4.16
C ARG A 66 8.41 3.55 2.67
N GLU A 67 9.48 3.32 1.93
CA GLU A 67 9.38 3.14 0.48
C GLU A 67 8.94 1.72 0.18
N LEU A 68 7.76 1.56 -0.43
CA LEU A 68 7.22 0.26 -0.83
C LEU A 68 7.44 -0.04 -2.30
N PHE A 69 7.32 0.96 -3.14
CA PHE A 69 7.56 0.88 -4.57
C PHE A 69 8.56 1.97 -4.94
N ALA A 70 9.24 1.83 -6.06
CA ALA A 70 10.18 2.85 -6.51
C ALA A 70 9.50 4.23 -6.59
N GLY A 71 9.96 5.18 -5.79
CA GLY A 71 9.42 6.53 -5.73
C GLY A 71 8.10 6.68 -4.97
N VAL A 72 7.61 5.62 -4.30
CA VAL A 72 6.37 5.66 -3.52
C VAL A 72 6.65 5.36 -2.06
N HIS A 73 6.34 6.31 -1.18
CA HIS A 73 6.48 6.16 0.26
C HIS A 73 5.10 6.12 0.91
N VAL A 74 4.98 5.28 1.91
CA VAL A 74 3.73 5.11 2.67
C VAL A 74 4.02 5.23 4.15
N THR A 75 3.16 5.95 4.85
CA THR A 75 3.14 6.04 6.31
C THR A 75 1.75 5.66 6.78
N ILE A 76 1.68 4.74 7.74
CA ILE A 76 0.42 4.34 8.36
C ILE A 76 0.25 5.15 9.63
N ASP A 77 -0.87 5.89 9.75
CA ASP A 77 -1.14 6.75 10.90
C ASP A 77 -1.08 5.96 12.22
N PRO A 78 -0.42 6.49 13.26
CA PRO A 78 -0.33 5.81 14.55
C PRO A 78 -1.65 5.49 15.23
N ASP A 79 -2.71 6.24 14.92
CA ASP A 79 -4.05 6.04 15.48
C ASP A 79 -4.89 5.02 14.69
N SER A 80 -4.33 4.40 13.67
CA SER A 80 -5.06 3.45 12.83
C SER A 80 -5.54 2.23 13.61
N THR A 81 -6.72 1.74 13.23
CA THR A 81 -7.34 0.53 13.77
C THR A 81 -7.72 -0.41 12.62
N HIS A 82 -8.19 -1.61 12.93
CA HIS A 82 -8.64 -2.54 11.88
C HIS A 82 -9.77 -1.97 11.03
N SER A 83 -10.64 -1.15 11.63
CA SER A 83 -11.80 -0.56 10.95
C SER A 83 -11.49 0.79 10.31
N TRP A 84 -10.38 1.41 10.68
CA TRP A 84 -10.02 2.74 10.21
C TRP A 84 -8.50 2.85 10.08
N VAL A 85 -8.03 2.68 8.88
CA VAL A 85 -6.62 2.79 8.54
C VAL A 85 -6.42 4.07 7.73
N ARG A 86 -5.53 4.92 8.20
CA ARG A 86 -5.19 6.15 7.51
C ARG A 86 -3.77 6.05 6.95
N LEU A 87 -3.67 6.18 5.64
CA LEU A 87 -2.41 6.11 4.92
C LEU A 87 -2.02 7.48 4.40
N THR A 88 -0.77 7.86 4.61
CA THR A 88 -0.18 8.98 3.90
C THR A 88 0.68 8.41 2.78
N ILE A 89 0.30 8.69 1.54
CA ILE A 89 0.96 8.15 0.36
C ILE A 89 1.66 9.28 -0.39
N GLU A 90 2.96 9.14 -0.55
CA GLU A 90 3.79 10.08 -1.29
C GLU A 90 4.20 9.41 -2.60
N ALA A 91 3.71 9.93 -3.71
CA ALA A 91 3.91 9.37 -5.04
C ALA A 91 3.94 10.49 -6.08
N PRO A 92 4.44 10.23 -7.30
CA PRO A 92 4.31 11.20 -8.37
C PRO A 92 2.85 11.63 -8.55
N LYS A 93 2.60 12.93 -8.74
CA LYS A 93 1.24 13.48 -8.84
C LYS A 93 0.39 12.87 -9.94
N THR A 94 1.03 12.31 -10.95
CA THR A 94 0.34 11.65 -12.07
C THR A 94 -0.15 10.24 -11.76
N VAL A 95 0.27 9.68 -10.63
CA VAL A 95 -0.12 8.33 -10.23
C VAL A 95 -1.45 8.38 -9.49
N PRO A 96 -2.51 7.74 -10.03
CA PRO A 96 -3.81 7.73 -9.35
C PRO A 96 -3.78 6.81 -8.13
N ILE A 97 -4.47 7.23 -7.06
CA ILE A 97 -4.64 6.46 -5.84
C ILE A 97 -6.14 6.28 -5.63
N THR A 98 -6.59 5.03 -5.64
CA THR A 98 -8.01 4.69 -5.58
C THR A 98 -8.25 3.47 -4.69
N ASP A 99 -9.49 3.32 -4.23
CA ASP A 99 -9.89 2.10 -3.52
C ASP A 99 -9.97 0.91 -4.48
N GLY A 100 -9.66 -0.26 -3.95
CA GLY A 100 -9.78 -1.51 -4.69
C GLY A 100 -8.49 -1.91 -5.40
N PHE A 101 -8.54 -3.05 -6.06
CA PHE A 101 -7.43 -3.51 -6.90
C PHE A 101 -7.35 -2.68 -8.18
N PRO A 102 -6.14 -2.53 -8.75
CA PRO A 102 -6.02 -1.90 -10.06
C PRO A 102 -6.88 -2.64 -11.07
N ARG A 103 -7.54 -1.88 -11.93
CA ARG A 103 -8.32 -2.50 -13.00
C ARG A 103 -7.35 -3.24 -13.92
N GLU A 104 -7.61 -4.51 -14.15
CA GLU A 104 -6.89 -5.25 -15.17
C GLU A 104 -7.07 -4.53 -16.50
N ARG A 105 -5.94 -4.22 -17.15
CA ARG A 105 -5.98 -3.73 -18.52
C ARG A 105 -6.51 -4.86 -19.37
N LYS A 106 -7.73 -4.73 -19.88
CA LYS A 106 -8.21 -5.62 -20.92
C LYS A 106 -7.29 -5.51 -22.12
N PRO A 107 -6.87 -6.64 -22.71
CA PRO A 107 -6.09 -6.58 -23.94
C PRO A 107 -6.80 -5.71 -24.95
N ALA A 108 -6.06 -4.80 -25.57
CA ALA A 108 -6.62 -3.85 -26.52
C ALA A 108 -7.23 -4.51 -27.76
N ALA A 109 -6.94 -5.78 -27.98
CA ALA A 109 -7.46 -6.57 -29.08
C ALA A 109 -8.78 -7.30 -28.80
N ALA A 110 -9.32 -7.06 -27.64
CA ALA A 110 -10.61 -7.66 -27.30
C ALA A 110 -11.73 -7.01 -28.08
#